data_45255033a0ab4419e92bcac9d4218e44
#
_entry.id   45255033a0ab4419e92bcac9d4218e44
#
_cell.length_a   1.000
_cell.length_b   1.000
_cell.length_c   1.000
_cell.angle_alpha   90.00
_cell.angle_beta   90.00
_cell.angle_gamma   90.00
#
_symmetry.space_group_name_H-M   'P 1'
#
loop_
_entity.id
_entity.type
_entity.pdbx_description
1 polymer ?
#
loop_
_entity_poly.entity_id
_entity_poly.type
_entity_poly.pdbx_seq_one_letter_code
_entity_poly.pdbx_strand_id
1 'polypeptide(L)'
;MPPRNNNLSAFVEKMEMAGLAPPVIETFCHYYRQVIAGATGLVPESDITPMPPEEVQAAVTLYKYRSAGQKALKKSAIVVLNGGLGTSMGLTRAKSLIKVKDGLSFLEFKLRQSEKTGARLVLMNSFNTHADTLKALADIPKSTDPLCFVQNKFPKITQADFSPVSWPDNPDLEWNPPGHGDVY
;
A
#
# COMPACT_ATOMS: atom_id res chain seq x y z
N MET A 1 -27.14 -18.64 -0.01
CA MET A 1 -26.24 -17.65 0.61
C MET A 1 -26.84 -17.24 1.94
N PRO A 2 -26.07 -17.12 3.02
CA PRO A 2 -26.60 -16.58 4.27
C PRO A 2 -27.14 -15.15 4.03
N PRO A 3 -28.12 -14.69 4.83
CA PRO A 3 -28.62 -13.32 4.71
C PRO A 3 -27.47 -12.36 4.95
N ARG A 4 -27.29 -11.42 4.01
CA ARG A 4 -26.27 -10.36 4.13
C ARG A 4 -26.81 -9.30 5.10
N ASN A 5 -26.51 -9.47 6.38
CA ASN A 5 -26.88 -8.50 7.39
C ASN A 5 -26.10 -7.20 7.20
N ASN A 6 -26.79 -6.07 7.31
CA ASN A 6 -26.12 -4.78 7.26
C ASN A 6 -25.60 -4.42 8.67
N ASN A 7 -24.32 -4.67 8.90
CA ASN A 7 -23.64 -4.37 10.18
C ASN A 7 -22.87 -3.04 10.11
N LEU A 8 -23.24 -2.12 9.23
CA LEU A 8 -22.46 -0.91 8.94
C LEU A 8 -22.20 -0.05 10.19
N SER A 9 -23.19 0.08 11.09
CA SER A 9 -23.04 0.85 12.33
C SER A 9 -21.92 0.33 13.23
N ALA A 10 -21.80 -1.00 13.36
CA ALA A 10 -20.75 -1.62 14.16
C ALA A 10 -19.34 -1.36 13.57
N PHE A 11 -19.22 -1.27 12.24
CA PHE A 11 -17.98 -0.89 11.59
C PHE A 11 -17.63 0.57 11.82
N VAL A 12 -18.60 1.47 11.69
CA VAL A 12 -18.41 2.91 11.95
C VAL A 12 -17.92 3.12 13.36
N GLU A 13 -18.61 2.55 14.35
CA GLU A 13 -18.22 2.64 15.77
C GLU A 13 -16.80 2.12 16.00
N LYS A 14 -16.46 0.93 15.45
CA LYS A 14 -15.11 0.36 15.55
C LYS A 14 -14.04 1.26 14.96
N MET A 15 -14.33 1.91 13.83
CA MET A 15 -13.39 2.80 13.14
C MET A 15 -13.23 4.13 13.88
N GLU A 16 -14.32 4.69 14.42
CA GLU A 16 -14.31 5.89 15.26
C GLU A 16 -13.51 5.66 16.54
N MET A 17 -13.75 4.52 17.23
CA MET A 17 -12.98 4.13 18.42
C MET A 17 -11.49 3.96 18.11
N ALA A 18 -11.12 3.54 16.90
CA ALA A 18 -9.75 3.44 16.45
C ALA A 18 -9.15 4.80 16.00
N GLY A 19 -9.90 5.90 16.08
CA GLY A 19 -9.46 7.26 15.75
C GLY A 19 -9.27 7.53 14.27
N LEU A 20 -9.98 6.79 13.38
CA LEU A 20 -9.86 6.99 11.95
C LEU A 20 -10.59 8.26 11.50
N ALA A 21 -10.01 8.95 10.51
CA ALA A 21 -10.59 10.19 9.99
C ALA A 21 -11.91 9.93 9.23
N PRO A 22 -12.87 10.87 9.27
CA PRO A 22 -14.17 10.71 8.61
C PRO A 22 -14.09 10.28 7.14
N PRO A 23 -13.21 10.83 6.27
CA PRO A 23 -13.11 10.40 4.87
C PRO A 23 -12.71 8.92 4.72
N VAL A 24 -11.92 8.38 5.65
CA VAL A 24 -11.52 6.96 5.68
C VAL A 24 -12.73 6.08 6.00
N ILE A 25 -13.53 6.50 6.98
CA ILE A 25 -14.77 5.80 7.38
C ILE A 25 -15.77 5.82 6.23
N GLU A 26 -15.98 6.97 5.60
CA GLU A 26 -16.88 7.12 4.44
C GLU A 26 -16.46 6.21 3.28
N THR A 27 -15.17 6.16 2.98
CA THR A 27 -14.61 5.28 1.95
C THR A 27 -14.87 3.81 2.25
N PHE A 28 -14.62 3.38 3.49
CA PHE A 28 -14.96 2.02 3.92
C PHE A 28 -16.46 1.74 3.77
N CYS A 29 -17.31 2.63 4.23
CA CYS A 29 -18.77 2.50 4.13
C CYS A 29 -19.25 2.36 2.69
N HIS A 30 -18.63 3.10 1.75
CA HIS A 30 -18.93 3.00 0.33
C HIS A 30 -18.64 1.59 -0.19
N TYR A 31 -17.44 1.06 0.03
CA TYR A 31 -17.07 -0.28 -0.42
C TYR A 31 -17.83 -1.39 0.31
N TYR A 32 -18.09 -1.25 1.60
CA TYR A 32 -18.89 -2.22 2.36
C TYR A 32 -20.29 -2.37 1.76
N ARG A 33 -20.97 -1.27 1.39
CA ARG A 33 -22.27 -1.33 0.71
C ARG A 33 -22.20 -2.09 -0.62
N GLN A 34 -21.13 -1.93 -1.39
CA GLN A 34 -20.92 -2.68 -2.63
C GLN A 34 -20.77 -4.18 -2.35
N VAL A 35 -20.01 -4.57 -1.31
CA VAL A 35 -19.87 -5.96 -0.88
C VAL A 35 -21.22 -6.56 -0.49
N ILE A 36 -22.02 -5.85 0.30
CA ILE A 36 -23.38 -6.28 0.67
C ILE A 36 -24.27 -6.41 -0.56
N ALA A 37 -24.15 -5.50 -1.53
CA ALA A 37 -24.88 -5.58 -2.81
C ALA A 37 -24.40 -6.72 -3.73
N GLY A 38 -23.29 -7.38 -3.39
CA GLY A 38 -22.76 -8.51 -4.14
C GLY A 38 -21.69 -8.18 -5.16
N ALA A 39 -21.14 -6.98 -5.13
CA ALA A 39 -20.00 -6.64 -5.97
C ALA A 39 -18.81 -7.55 -5.66
N THR A 40 -18.21 -8.12 -6.68
CA THR A 40 -17.06 -9.03 -6.57
C THR A 40 -15.71 -8.32 -6.67
N GLY A 41 -15.72 -7.08 -7.19
CA GLY A 41 -14.49 -6.35 -7.52
C GLY A 41 -13.74 -6.92 -8.73
N LEU A 42 -14.30 -7.92 -9.42
CA LEU A 42 -13.72 -8.49 -10.62
C LEU A 42 -14.07 -7.63 -11.83
N VAL A 43 -13.11 -7.41 -12.69
CA VAL A 43 -13.29 -6.79 -14.01
C VAL A 43 -13.53 -7.93 -15.00
N PRO A 44 -14.67 -7.97 -15.72
CA PRO A 44 -14.89 -8.97 -16.76
C PRO A 44 -13.82 -8.86 -17.85
N GLU A 45 -13.37 -9.98 -18.37
CA GLU A 45 -12.35 -10.00 -19.44
C GLU A 45 -12.83 -9.28 -20.72
N SER A 46 -14.14 -9.29 -20.97
CA SER A 46 -14.78 -8.54 -22.05
C SER A 46 -14.56 -7.02 -21.96
N ASP A 47 -14.31 -6.51 -20.79
CA ASP A 47 -14.15 -5.07 -20.52
C ASP A 47 -12.67 -4.65 -20.57
N ILE A 48 -11.76 -5.62 -20.82
CA ILE A 48 -10.32 -5.39 -20.91
C ILE A 48 -9.92 -5.30 -22.37
N THR A 49 -9.44 -4.13 -22.77
CA THR A 49 -8.90 -3.92 -24.13
C THR A 49 -7.38 -3.77 -24.03
N PRO A 50 -6.60 -4.59 -24.77
CA PRO A 50 -5.16 -4.41 -24.86
C PRO A 50 -4.81 -3.01 -25.40
N MET A 51 -3.77 -2.39 -24.83
CA MET A 51 -3.25 -1.14 -25.37
C MET A 51 -2.68 -1.38 -26.77
N PRO A 52 -3.08 -0.60 -27.78
CA PRO A 52 -2.51 -0.71 -29.12
C PRO A 52 -1.02 -0.49 -29.11
N PRO A 53 -0.20 -1.32 -29.82
CA PRO A 53 1.26 -1.19 -29.80
C PRO A 53 1.77 0.19 -30.23
N GLU A 54 1.03 0.90 -31.10
CA GLU A 54 1.36 2.25 -31.57
C GLU A 54 1.22 3.33 -30.49
N GLU A 55 0.45 3.09 -29.45
CA GLU A 55 0.32 3.99 -28.29
C GLU A 55 1.49 3.82 -27.30
N VAL A 56 2.24 2.72 -27.41
CA VAL A 56 3.41 2.46 -26.56
C VAL A 56 4.64 3.10 -27.15
N GLN A 57 5.11 4.18 -26.56
CA GLN A 57 6.31 4.86 -27.02
C GLN A 57 7.57 4.01 -26.75
N ALA A 58 8.34 3.74 -27.81
CA ALA A 58 9.61 3.05 -27.64
C ALA A 58 10.60 3.92 -26.82
N ALA A 59 11.27 3.31 -25.85
CA ALA A 59 12.19 4.02 -24.93
C ALA A 59 13.26 4.85 -25.68
N VAL A 60 13.70 4.37 -26.86
CA VAL A 60 14.68 5.08 -27.69
C VAL A 60 14.21 6.44 -28.17
N THR A 61 12.88 6.64 -28.38
CA THR A 61 12.32 7.93 -28.81
C THR A 61 12.32 8.96 -27.68
N LEU A 62 12.50 8.51 -26.45
CA LEU A 62 12.49 9.36 -25.26
C LEU A 62 13.86 9.97 -24.95
N TYR A 63 14.95 9.55 -25.63
CA TYR A 63 16.30 10.08 -25.38
C TYR A 63 16.40 11.60 -25.56
N LYS A 64 15.61 12.18 -26.46
CA LYS A 64 15.54 13.65 -26.62
C LYS A 64 15.14 14.41 -25.35
N TYR A 65 14.45 13.73 -24.42
CA TYR A 65 13.99 14.31 -23.14
C TYR A 65 14.97 14.08 -21.99
N ARG A 66 16.11 13.39 -22.22
CA ARG A 66 17.06 13.00 -21.16
C ARG A 66 17.49 14.18 -20.27
N SER A 67 17.85 15.30 -20.87
CA SER A 67 18.29 16.51 -20.13
C SER A 67 17.15 17.07 -19.27
N ALA A 68 15.93 17.16 -19.81
CA ALA A 68 14.75 17.60 -19.09
C ALA A 68 14.44 16.65 -17.93
N GLY A 69 14.49 15.33 -18.18
CA GLY A 69 14.29 14.30 -17.16
C GLY A 69 15.29 14.39 -16.01
N GLN A 70 16.57 14.58 -16.30
CA GLN A 70 17.60 14.75 -15.27
C GLN A 70 17.37 15.98 -14.39
N LYS A 71 16.89 17.09 -14.96
CA LYS A 71 16.51 18.28 -14.19
C LYS A 71 15.26 18.04 -13.34
N ALA A 72 14.29 17.29 -13.86
CA ALA A 72 13.05 16.97 -13.18
C ALA A 72 13.26 16.03 -11.98
N LEU A 73 14.22 15.09 -12.05
CA LEU A 73 14.50 14.15 -10.94
C LEU A 73 14.75 14.85 -9.61
N LYS A 74 15.45 15.99 -9.61
CA LYS A 74 15.70 16.77 -8.38
C LYS A 74 14.45 17.39 -7.76
N LYS A 75 13.36 17.44 -8.51
CA LYS A 75 12.04 17.96 -8.08
C LYS A 75 11.00 16.85 -7.96
N SER A 76 11.43 15.57 -8.07
CA SER A 76 10.57 14.40 -8.04
C SER A 76 10.70 13.68 -6.71
N ALA A 77 9.67 12.91 -6.37
CA ALA A 77 9.71 11.94 -5.28
C ALA A 77 9.54 10.53 -5.82
N ILE A 78 10.24 9.58 -5.20
CA ILE A 78 10.04 8.14 -5.42
C ILE A 78 9.15 7.65 -4.27
N VAL A 79 7.88 7.38 -4.54
CA VAL A 79 6.98 6.81 -3.55
C VAL A 79 7.05 5.28 -3.64
N VAL A 80 7.42 4.64 -2.54
CA VAL A 80 7.46 3.19 -2.42
C VAL A 80 6.31 2.73 -1.52
N LEU A 81 5.45 1.88 -2.08
CA LEU A 81 4.32 1.27 -1.38
C LEU A 81 4.83 0.11 -0.52
N ASN A 82 5.21 0.42 0.72
CA ASN A 82 5.97 -0.45 1.62
C ASN A 82 5.09 -1.14 2.68
N GLY A 83 3.78 -1.24 2.43
CA GLY A 83 2.80 -1.79 3.39
C GLY A 83 2.70 -3.31 3.40
N GLY A 84 3.31 -4.01 2.44
CA GLY A 84 3.15 -5.46 2.28
C GLY A 84 4.01 -6.28 3.24
N LEU A 85 3.34 -7.14 4.04
CA LEU A 85 4.00 -8.27 4.70
C LEU A 85 4.26 -9.39 3.70
N GLY A 86 5.34 -10.12 3.87
CA GLY A 86 5.67 -11.27 3.03
C GLY A 86 4.93 -12.56 3.41
N THR A 87 3.69 -12.50 3.88
CA THR A 87 2.95 -13.66 4.42
C THR A 87 2.82 -14.82 3.43
N SER A 88 2.58 -14.53 2.14
CA SER A 88 2.57 -15.54 1.08
C SER A 88 3.93 -16.22 0.85
N MET A 89 5.01 -15.63 1.36
CA MET A 89 6.38 -16.15 1.30
C MET A 89 6.86 -16.66 2.67
N GLY A 90 5.97 -16.83 3.64
CA GLY A 90 6.30 -17.23 5.01
C GLY A 90 7.04 -16.16 5.84
N LEU A 91 7.00 -14.90 5.41
CA LEU A 91 7.68 -13.82 6.11
C LEU A 91 6.76 -13.15 7.12
N THR A 92 7.36 -12.68 8.21
CA THR A 92 6.69 -11.91 9.28
C THR A 92 7.06 -10.43 9.28
N ARG A 93 7.86 -9.99 8.29
CA ARG A 93 8.41 -8.62 8.17
C ARG A 93 8.07 -8.00 6.83
N ALA A 94 8.32 -6.70 6.70
CA ALA A 94 8.14 -5.98 5.44
C ALA A 94 8.94 -6.63 4.30
N LYS A 95 8.29 -6.86 3.14
CA LYS A 95 8.93 -7.45 1.95
C LYS A 95 10.18 -6.70 1.50
N SER A 96 10.21 -5.38 1.68
CA SER A 96 11.36 -4.54 1.33
C SER A 96 12.63 -4.86 2.11
N LEU A 97 12.52 -5.57 3.22
CA LEU A 97 13.68 -5.97 4.04
C LEU A 97 14.33 -7.29 3.58
N ILE A 98 13.78 -7.94 2.56
CA ILE A 98 14.38 -9.15 1.98
C ILE A 98 15.72 -8.77 1.37
N LYS A 99 16.77 -9.53 1.73
CA LYS A 99 18.08 -9.44 1.09
C LYS A 99 18.03 -10.12 -0.28
N VAL A 100 18.46 -9.41 -1.34
CA VAL A 100 18.28 -9.90 -2.73
C VAL A 100 19.59 -10.01 -3.50
N LYS A 101 20.52 -9.08 -3.34
CA LYS A 101 21.80 -9.08 -4.03
C LYS A 101 22.88 -8.43 -3.19
N ASP A 102 24.07 -9.02 -3.16
CA ASP A 102 25.25 -8.50 -2.46
C ASP A 102 24.97 -8.17 -0.96
N GLY A 103 24.08 -8.95 -0.33
CA GLY A 103 23.64 -8.72 1.04
C GLY A 103 22.71 -7.53 1.26
N LEU A 104 22.34 -6.82 0.19
CA LEU A 104 21.46 -5.66 0.23
C LEU A 104 19.98 -6.05 0.14
N SER A 105 19.15 -5.36 0.90
CA SER A 105 17.68 -5.46 0.83
C SER A 105 17.10 -4.60 -0.30
N PHE A 106 15.84 -4.86 -0.66
CA PHE A 106 15.12 -3.97 -1.58
C PHE A 106 15.08 -2.53 -1.05
N LEU A 107 14.92 -2.33 0.25
CA LEU A 107 14.92 -1.00 0.86
C LEU A 107 16.25 -0.28 0.63
N GLU A 108 17.39 -0.98 0.84
CA GLU A 108 18.71 -0.41 0.59
C GLU A 108 18.92 -0.05 -0.88
N PHE A 109 18.42 -0.86 -1.82
CA PHE A 109 18.45 -0.50 -3.25
C PHE A 109 17.65 0.79 -3.52
N LYS A 110 16.48 0.96 -2.92
CA LYS A 110 15.66 2.17 -3.09
C LYS A 110 16.32 3.40 -2.51
N LEU A 111 16.96 3.28 -1.35
CA LEU A 111 17.77 4.35 -0.76
C LEU A 111 18.90 4.77 -1.69
N ARG A 112 19.71 3.83 -2.15
CA ARG A 112 20.81 4.11 -3.10
C ARG A 112 20.31 4.70 -4.44
N GLN A 113 19.15 4.26 -4.92
CA GLN A 113 18.54 4.82 -6.13
C GLN A 113 18.14 6.29 -5.91
N SER A 114 17.51 6.60 -4.77
CA SER A 114 17.14 7.95 -4.36
C SER A 114 18.36 8.86 -4.27
N GLU A 115 19.40 8.44 -3.59
CA GLU A 115 20.65 9.19 -3.45
C GLU A 115 21.32 9.46 -4.80
N LYS A 116 21.40 8.43 -5.66
CA LYS A 116 22.01 8.55 -6.99
C LYS A 116 21.24 9.49 -7.91
N THR A 117 19.92 9.52 -7.82
CA THR A 117 19.05 10.34 -8.70
C THR A 117 18.78 11.73 -8.15
N GLY A 118 18.94 11.93 -6.84
CA GLY A 118 18.56 13.15 -6.13
C GLY A 118 17.04 13.30 -5.96
N ALA A 119 16.24 12.30 -6.33
CA ALA A 119 14.81 12.27 -6.09
C ALA A 119 14.54 11.87 -4.63
N ARG A 120 13.60 12.55 -3.96
CA ARG A 120 13.28 12.25 -2.56
C ARG A 120 12.59 10.90 -2.40
N LEU A 121 13.08 10.05 -1.49
CA LEU A 121 12.43 8.80 -1.17
C LEU A 121 11.29 9.04 -0.16
N VAL A 122 10.13 8.46 -0.45
CA VAL A 122 8.94 8.47 0.41
C VAL A 122 8.48 7.02 0.57
N LEU A 123 8.25 6.58 1.80
CA LEU A 123 7.81 5.23 2.12
C LEU A 123 6.41 5.27 2.72
N MET A 124 5.43 4.72 2.01
CA MET A 124 4.11 4.45 2.56
C MET A 124 4.14 3.06 3.24
N ASN A 125 4.22 3.05 4.54
CA ASN A 125 4.19 1.82 5.34
C ASN A 125 2.74 1.45 5.71
N SER A 126 2.51 0.22 6.12
CA SER A 126 1.33 -0.16 6.88
C SER A 126 1.62 -0.14 8.38
N PHE A 127 0.58 -0.22 9.19
CA PHE A 127 0.73 -0.38 10.64
C PHE A 127 1.56 -1.63 11.01
N ASN A 128 1.56 -2.67 10.13
CA ASN A 128 2.34 -3.89 10.32
C ASN A 128 3.82 -3.76 9.92
N THR A 129 4.17 -2.81 9.06
CA THR A 129 5.53 -2.72 8.50
C THR A 129 6.31 -1.50 8.99
N HIS A 130 5.63 -0.56 9.63
CA HIS A 130 6.22 0.74 9.97
C HIS A 130 7.38 0.62 10.97
N ALA A 131 7.17 -0.07 12.08
CA ALA A 131 8.18 -0.22 13.13
C ALA A 131 9.44 -0.94 12.61
N ASP A 132 9.26 -2.06 11.88
CA ASP A 132 10.37 -2.81 11.28
C ASP A 132 11.14 -1.97 10.26
N THR A 133 10.42 -1.16 9.46
CA THR A 133 11.03 -0.27 8.47
C THR A 133 11.88 0.81 9.15
N LEU A 134 11.35 1.48 10.18
CA LEU A 134 12.11 2.49 10.91
C LEU A 134 13.35 1.91 11.59
N LYS A 135 13.22 0.73 12.20
CA LYS A 135 14.35 0.02 12.80
C LYS A 135 15.42 -0.29 11.76
N ALA A 136 15.04 -0.84 10.60
CA ALA A 136 16.00 -1.12 9.54
C ALA A 136 16.66 0.15 8.98
N LEU A 137 15.91 1.23 8.84
CA LEU A 137 16.45 2.53 8.42
C LEU A 137 17.49 3.10 9.40
N ALA A 138 17.35 2.85 10.70
CA ALA A 138 18.31 3.31 11.68
C ALA A 138 19.70 2.65 11.49
N ASP A 139 19.73 1.40 11.02
CA ASP A 139 20.95 0.61 10.82
C ASP A 139 21.59 0.81 9.41
N ILE A 140 20.87 1.40 8.46
CA ILE A 140 21.37 1.60 7.09
C ILE A 140 22.06 2.96 6.98
N PRO A 141 23.35 2.99 6.56
CA PRO A 141 24.02 4.25 6.23
C PRO A 141 23.31 4.98 5.07
N LYS A 142 23.00 6.23 5.27
CA LYS A 142 22.28 7.07 4.29
C LYS A 142 22.62 8.54 4.49
N SER A 143 22.57 9.30 3.39
CA SER A 143 22.82 10.75 3.41
C SER A 143 21.58 11.56 3.79
N THR A 144 20.39 11.03 3.56
CA THR A 144 19.11 11.70 3.84
C THR A 144 18.08 10.67 4.28
N ASP A 145 17.35 10.95 5.34
CA ASP A 145 16.25 10.11 5.77
C ASP A 145 15.08 10.20 4.79
N PRO A 146 14.49 9.04 4.41
CA PRO A 146 13.26 9.03 3.65
C PRO A 146 12.11 9.60 4.48
N LEU A 147 11.13 10.20 3.81
CA LEU A 147 9.86 10.51 4.45
C LEU A 147 9.07 9.22 4.63
N CYS A 148 8.66 8.94 5.86
CA CYS A 148 7.82 7.77 6.16
C CYS A 148 6.45 8.22 6.64
N PHE A 149 5.39 7.61 6.10
CA PHE A 149 4.03 7.75 6.62
C PHE A 149 3.34 6.39 6.65
N VAL A 150 2.26 6.28 7.41
CA VAL A 150 1.49 5.06 7.56
C VAL A 150 0.18 5.20 6.82
N GLN A 151 -0.13 4.23 5.94
CA GLN A 151 -1.43 4.15 5.30
C GLN A 151 -2.54 3.86 6.33
N ASN A 152 -3.77 4.15 5.97
CA ASN A 152 -4.93 3.85 6.79
C ASN A 152 -5.10 2.34 7.04
N LYS A 153 -6.12 1.99 7.82
CA LYS A 153 -6.52 0.60 8.07
C LYS A 153 -8.03 0.45 7.93
N PHE A 154 -8.46 -0.69 7.38
CA PHE A 154 -9.87 -1.06 7.30
C PHE A 154 -10.13 -2.29 8.14
N PRO A 155 -11.28 -2.37 8.84
CA PRO A 155 -11.64 -3.56 9.61
C PRO A 155 -11.93 -4.73 8.67
N LYS A 156 -11.53 -5.93 9.07
CA LYS A 156 -11.88 -7.17 8.37
C LYS A 156 -13.34 -7.50 8.55
N ILE A 157 -13.92 -8.09 7.50
CA ILE A 157 -15.32 -8.49 7.41
C ILE A 157 -15.37 -10.01 7.50
N THR A 158 -16.24 -10.57 8.34
CA THR A 158 -16.48 -12.02 8.38
C THR A 158 -17.22 -12.47 7.11
N GLN A 159 -16.97 -13.68 6.65
CA GLN A 159 -17.70 -14.25 5.51
C GLN A 159 -19.10 -14.76 5.90
N ALA A 160 -19.28 -15.08 7.17
CA ALA A 160 -20.49 -15.75 7.64
C ALA A 160 -21.70 -14.80 7.64
N ASP A 161 -21.53 -13.60 8.19
CA ASP A 161 -22.64 -12.68 8.45
C ASP A 161 -22.30 -11.22 8.13
N PHE A 162 -21.12 -10.98 7.52
CA PHE A 162 -20.62 -9.65 7.15
C PHE A 162 -20.46 -8.70 8.35
N SER A 163 -20.20 -9.24 9.55
CA SER A 163 -19.89 -8.47 10.75
C SER A 163 -18.38 -8.12 10.84
N PRO A 164 -18.00 -7.15 11.72
CA PRO A 164 -16.60 -6.93 12.04
C PRO A 164 -15.95 -8.16 12.65
N VAL A 165 -14.75 -8.51 12.19
CA VAL A 165 -13.95 -9.55 12.84
C VAL A 165 -13.57 -9.10 14.25
N SER A 166 -13.65 -10.03 15.20
CA SER A 166 -13.14 -9.87 16.58
C SER A 166 -12.05 -10.92 16.84
N TRP A 167 -10.88 -10.46 17.30
CA TRP A 167 -9.75 -11.30 17.67
C TRP A 167 -9.10 -10.78 18.94
N PRO A 168 -9.69 -11.03 20.11
CA PRO A 168 -9.26 -10.42 21.39
C PRO A 168 -7.78 -10.65 21.74
N ASP A 169 -7.25 -11.84 21.38
CA ASP A 169 -5.86 -12.21 21.66
C ASP A 169 -4.83 -11.40 20.84
N ASN A 170 -5.24 -10.87 19.68
CA ASN A 170 -4.41 -10.01 18.84
C ASN A 170 -5.28 -9.08 18.00
N PRO A 171 -5.67 -7.91 18.54
CA PRO A 171 -6.55 -6.96 17.86
C PRO A 171 -6.01 -6.43 16.52
N ASP A 172 -4.69 -6.45 16.28
CA ASP A 172 -4.12 -6.04 14.99
C ASP A 172 -4.54 -6.97 13.85
N LEU A 173 -4.87 -8.23 14.15
CA LEU A 173 -5.40 -9.18 13.14
C LEU A 173 -6.82 -8.84 12.68
N GLU A 174 -7.51 -7.94 13.34
CA GLU A 174 -8.84 -7.47 12.95
C GLU A 174 -8.82 -6.46 11.80
N TRP A 175 -7.63 -5.99 11.41
CA TRP A 175 -7.44 -4.91 10.45
C TRP A 175 -6.65 -5.35 9.22
N ASN A 176 -6.93 -4.67 8.10
CA ASN A 176 -6.14 -4.74 6.87
C ASN A 176 -5.76 -3.34 6.40
N PRO A 177 -4.63 -3.18 5.70
CA PRO A 177 -4.41 -2.01 4.87
C PRO A 177 -5.50 -1.91 3.79
N PRO A 178 -5.98 -0.70 3.44
CA PRO A 178 -7.02 -0.52 2.41
C PRO A 178 -6.56 -0.91 1.01
N GLY A 179 -5.25 -0.84 0.77
CA GLY A 179 -4.62 -1.08 -0.51
C GLY A 179 -3.77 0.10 -0.97
N HIS A 180 -3.17 -0.03 -2.15
CA HIS A 180 -2.20 0.94 -2.65
C HIS A 180 -2.80 2.28 -3.05
N GLY A 181 -4.11 2.33 -3.34
CA GLY A 181 -4.83 3.57 -3.63
C GLY A 181 -4.88 4.57 -2.48
N ASP A 182 -4.58 4.13 -1.26
CA ASP A 182 -4.53 4.98 -0.06
C ASP A 182 -3.36 6.01 -0.06
N VAL A 183 -2.55 6.01 -1.11
CA VAL A 183 -1.47 6.98 -1.32
C VAL A 183 -1.97 8.35 -1.79
N TYR A 184 -3.22 8.43 -2.30
CA TYR A 184 -3.82 9.65 -2.87
C TYR A 184 -4.65 10.44 -1.87
#